data_4f0663a7a795447db9eaab3cd6d5ffe9
#
_entry.id   4f0663a7a795447db9eaab3cd6d5ffe9
#
_cell.length_a   1.000
_cell.length_b   1.000
_cell.length_c   1.000
_cell.angle_alpha   90.00
_cell.angle_beta   90.00
_cell.angle_gamma   90.00
#
_symmetry.space_group_name_H-M   'P 1'
#
loop_
_entity.id
_entity.type
_entity.pdbx_description
1 polymer ?
#
loop_
_entity_poly.entity_id
_entity_poly.type
_entity_poly.pdbx_seq_one_letter_code
_entity_poly.pdbx_strand_id
1 'polypeptide(L)'
;MFNDTAALTAQQILEELKPLGSESYKRVMLNHGVREPFFGVKIGDLQMIVKRIKMDYQLALQLYDTGNYDAMYLAGLIADDAQMTKADLQHWVAAAYCPGLSGWTVPTVAAGSPHGWELGLEWIDSQTPLIAVAGWATLASLVSVKADSQLNLLKLTQLLRRVQDTIHEAPDRVRYQMNGFIIAVGIYVSSLTTTALQTAERIGPVKADLGNNACQTPSALDSIRKVQERGTIGKKRKKAKC
;
A
#
# COMPACT_ATOMS: atom_id res chain seq x y z
N MET A 1 33.40 -15.78 23.00
CA MET A 1 33.49 -14.53 22.21
C MET A 1 32.09 -14.20 21.76
N PHE A 2 31.39 -13.33 22.49
CA PHE A 2 30.10 -12.80 22.04
C PHE A 2 30.44 -11.76 20.98
N ASN A 3 30.10 -12.04 19.70
CA ASN A 3 30.08 -11.00 18.67
C ASN A 3 28.94 -10.07 19.04
N ASP A 4 29.27 -8.97 19.69
CA ASP A 4 28.42 -7.82 19.91
C ASP A 4 28.31 -7.09 18.54
N THR A 5 27.49 -7.64 17.65
CA THR A 5 27.10 -6.91 16.43
C THR A 5 26.15 -5.82 16.93
N ALA A 6 26.69 -4.64 17.14
CA ALA A 6 25.90 -3.46 17.47
C ALA A 6 24.69 -3.37 16.54
N ALA A 7 23.49 -3.18 17.10
CA ALA A 7 22.26 -3.06 16.33
C ALA A 7 22.43 -1.92 15.31
N LEU A 8 21.99 -2.16 14.06
CA LEU A 8 22.01 -1.13 13.01
C LEU A 8 21.14 0.06 13.43
N THR A 9 21.65 1.25 13.19
CA THR A 9 20.91 2.48 13.47
C THR A 9 20.34 3.09 12.17
N ALA A 10 19.28 3.88 12.29
CA ALA A 10 18.71 4.61 11.16
C ALA A 10 19.75 5.54 10.49
N GLN A 11 20.64 6.16 11.28
CA GLN A 11 21.68 7.02 10.75
C GLN A 11 22.67 6.24 9.85
N GLN A 12 23.12 5.06 10.26
CA GLN A 12 23.99 4.20 9.45
C GLN A 12 23.31 3.78 8.14
N ILE A 13 22.01 3.49 8.19
CA ILE A 13 21.25 3.17 6.97
C ILE A 13 21.12 4.39 6.06
N LEU A 14 20.86 5.58 6.59
CA LEU A 14 20.83 6.81 5.76
C LEU A 14 22.16 7.08 5.07
N GLU A 15 23.29 6.85 5.76
CA GLU A 15 24.62 6.97 5.17
C GLU A 15 24.87 5.94 4.06
N GLU A 16 24.35 4.73 4.21
CA GLU A 16 24.39 3.69 3.18
C GLU A 16 23.48 4.00 1.98
N LEU A 17 22.28 4.55 2.22
CA LEU A 17 21.33 4.91 1.16
C LEU A 17 21.82 6.07 0.28
N LYS A 18 22.52 7.04 0.88
CA LYS A 18 22.94 8.27 0.21
C LYS A 18 23.75 8.03 -1.08
N PRO A 19 24.80 7.19 -1.11
CA PRO A 19 25.56 6.91 -2.34
C PRO A 19 24.78 6.07 -3.37
N LEU A 20 23.69 5.41 -3.00
CA LEU A 20 22.82 4.66 -3.90
C LEU A 20 21.79 5.54 -4.62
N GLY A 21 21.72 6.81 -4.23
CA GLY A 21 20.82 7.78 -4.82
C GLY A 21 21.09 8.05 -6.30
N SER A 22 20.04 8.35 -7.06
CA SER A 22 20.11 8.64 -8.48
C SER A 22 19.30 9.89 -8.82
N GLU A 23 19.95 10.92 -9.34
CA GLU A 23 19.31 12.17 -9.75
C GLU A 23 18.22 11.95 -10.83
N SER A 24 18.44 11.01 -11.74
CA SER A 24 17.45 10.67 -12.75
C SER A 24 16.19 10.03 -12.13
N TYR A 25 16.38 9.12 -11.16
CA TYR A 25 15.27 8.50 -10.45
C TYR A 25 14.59 9.49 -9.50
N LYS A 26 15.37 10.36 -8.87
CA LYS A 26 14.86 11.45 -8.02
C LYS A 26 13.85 12.33 -8.77
N ARG A 27 14.17 12.73 -10.01
CA ARG A 27 13.25 13.49 -10.88
C ARG A 27 11.94 12.74 -11.14
N VAL A 28 12.00 11.44 -11.36
CA VAL A 28 10.79 10.61 -11.52
C VAL A 28 9.95 10.63 -10.24
N MET A 29 10.59 10.46 -9.07
CA MET A 29 9.88 10.44 -7.79
C MET A 29 9.24 11.79 -7.43
N LEU A 30 9.85 12.92 -7.80
CA LEU A 30 9.24 14.24 -7.67
C LEU A 30 7.91 14.33 -8.43
N ASN A 31 7.84 13.79 -9.66
CA ASN A 31 6.59 13.73 -10.44
C ASN A 31 5.51 12.84 -9.80
N HIS A 32 5.90 11.94 -8.89
CA HIS A 32 4.99 11.12 -8.09
C HIS A 32 4.64 11.75 -6.72
N GLY A 33 5.03 13.01 -6.49
CA GLY A 33 4.70 13.75 -5.27
C GLY A 33 5.60 13.46 -4.07
N VAL A 34 6.75 12.82 -4.29
CA VAL A 34 7.79 12.71 -3.25
C VAL A 34 8.45 14.06 -3.07
N ARG A 35 8.80 14.42 -1.84
CA ARG A 35 9.48 15.66 -1.48
C ARG A 35 10.73 15.38 -0.65
N GLU A 36 11.64 16.33 -0.62
CA GLU A 36 12.83 16.27 0.24
C GLU A 36 12.45 16.11 1.73
N PRO A 37 13.26 15.38 2.53
CA PRO A 37 14.53 14.76 2.12
C PRO A 37 14.36 13.37 1.50
N PHE A 38 15.09 13.09 0.41
CA PHE A 38 15.25 11.74 -0.16
C PHE A 38 16.44 11.69 -1.11
N PHE A 39 16.95 10.49 -1.40
CA PHE A 39 18.13 10.29 -2.24
C PHE A 39 17.79 9.81 -3.66
N GLY A 40 16.61 9.22 -3.85
CA GLY A 40 16.20 8.60 -5.10
C GLY A 40 16.82 7.22 -5.30
N VAL A 41 16.76 6.39 -4.28
CA VAL A 41 17.27 5.01 -4.31
C VAL A 41 16.29 4.11 -5.05
N LYS A 42 16.79 3.29 -5.97
CA LYS A 42 15.94 2.35 -6.71
C LYS A 42 15.48 1.21 -5.80
N ILE A 43 14.26 0.70 -6.03
CA ILE A 43 13.68 -0.40 -5.25
C ILE A 43 14.59 -1.65 -5.25
N GLY A 44 15.28 -1.93 -6.37
CA GLY A 44 16.22 -3.04 -6.45
C GLY A 44 17.37 -2.93 -5.44
N ASP A 45 17.90 -1.72 -5.23
CA ASP A 45 18.98 -1.47 -4.26
C ASP A 45 18.45 -1.58 -2.82
N LEU A 46 17.24 -1.07 -2.54
CA LEU A 46 16.57 -1.28 -1.25
C LEU A 46 16.37 -2.76 -0.95
N GLN A 47 16.01 -3.58 -1.94
CA GLN A 47 15.85 -5.04 -1.77
C GLN A 47 17.17 -5.74 -1.38
N MET A 48 18.33 -5.23 -1.78
CA MET A 48 19.62 -5.77 -1.33
C MET A 48 19.82 -5.51 0.18
N ILE A 49 19.46 -4.33 0.65
CA ILE A 49 19.50 -3.98 2.08
C ILE A 49 18.51 -4.86 2.88
N VAL A 50 17.29 -5.03 2.36
CA VAL A 50 16.26 -5.91 2.98
C VAL A 50 16.76 -7.35 3.15
N LYS A 51 17.46 -7.92 2.15
CA LYS A 51 18.03 -9.28 2.25
C LYS A 51 19.01 -9.43 3.41
N ARG A 52 19.76 -8.38 3.72
CA ARG A 52 20.73 -8.36 4.83
C ARG A 52 20.06 -8.15 6.19
N ILE A 53 19.18 -7.14 6.30
CA ILE A 53 18.49 -6.77 7.56
C ILE A 53 17.40 -7.79 7.89
N LYS A 54 16.65 -8.25 6.88
CA LYS A 54 15.44 -9.08 7.01
C LYS A 54 14.29 -8.28 7.63
N MET A 55 13.83 -8.68 8.82
CA MET A 55 12.81 -7.96 9.58
C MET A 55 13.45 -7.37 10.86
N ASP A 56 13.17 -6.10 11.10
CA ASP A 56 13.60 -5.40 12.30
C ASP A 56 12.56 -4.31 12.65
N TYR A 57 11.76 -4.60 13.67
CA TYR A 57 10.68 -3.70 14.10
C TYR A 57 11.21 -2.35 14.60
N GLN A 58 12.22 -2.37 15.48
CA GLN A 58 12.74 -1.15 16.07
C GLN A 58 13.44 -0.25 15.04
N LEU A 59 14.25 -0.86 14.17
CA LEU A 59 14.88 -0.12 13.08
C LEU A 59 13.86 0.44 12.10
N ALA A 60 12.78 -0.30 11.82
CA ALA A 60 11.71 0.18 10.95
C ALA A 60 11.04 1.45 11.51
N LEU A 61 10.73 1.49 12.82
CA LEU A 61 10.19 2.69 13.45
C LEU A 61 11.16 3.87 13.32
N GLN A 62 12.43 3.67 13.66
CA GLN A 62 13.46 4.71 13.55
C GLN A 62 13.64 5.23 12.12
N LEU A 63 13.64 4.35 11.13
CA LEU A 63 13.78 4.72 9.72
C LEU A 63 12.57 5.55 9.24
N TYR A 64 11.36 5.17 9.65
CA TYR A 64 10.17 5.88 9.26
C TYR A 64 10.15 7.30 9.84
N ASP A 65 10.64 7.47 11.07
CA ASP A 65 10.71 8.76 11.77
C ASP A 65 11.77 9.72 11.18
N THR A 66 12.67 9.24 10.33
CA THR A 66 13.63 10.12 9.64
C THR A 66 12.97 11.11 8.68
N GLY A 67 11.76 10.84 8.23
CA GLY A 67 11.09 11.62 7.18
C GLY A 67 11.74 11.51 5.78
N ASN A 68 12.85 10.80 5.65
CA ASN A 68 13.48 10.53 4.35
C ASN A 68 12.69 9.47 3.60
N TYR A 69 12.22 9.77 2.38
CA TYR A 69 11.35 8.86 1.63
C TYR A 69 11.94 7.46 1.43
N ASP A 70 13.22 7.36 1.05
CA ASP A 70 13.86 6.06 0.79
C ASP A 70 13.94 5.22 2.07
N ALA A 71 14.25 5.88 3.21
CA ALA A 71 14.26 5.25 4.53
C ALA A 71 12.85 4.85 4.99
N MET A 72 11.83 5.71 4.79
CA MET A 72 10.43 5.39 5.09
C MET A 72 9.92 4.21 4.26
N TYR A 73 10.30 4.15 2.98
CA TYR A 73 9.94 3.02 2.11
C TYR A 73 10.64 1.74 2.57
N LEU A 74 11.93 1.80 2.89
CA LEU A 74 12.70 0.67 3.44
C LEU A 74 12.11 0.20 4.78
N ALA A 75 11.69 1.12 5.65
CA ALA A 75 11.01 0.82 6.90
C ALA A 75 9.80 -0.10 6.66
N GLY A 76 8.96 0.23 5.67
CA GLY A 76 7.83 -0.62 5.29
C GLY A 76 8.24 -2.03 4.87
N LEU A 77 9.36 -2.17 4.17
CA LEU A 77 9.86 -3.47 3.72
C LEU A 77 10.39 -4.35 4.86
N ILE A 78 11.06 -3.75 5.87
CA ILE A 78 11.69 -4.48 6.98
C ILE A 78 10.83 -4.55 8.25
N ALA A 79 9.69 -3.83 8.31
CA ALA A 79 8.80 -3.86 9.46
C ALA A 79 8.34 -5.29 9.77
N ASP A 80 8.29 -5.63 11.06
CA ASP A 80 7.59 -6.83 11.52
C ASP A 80 6.11 -6.48 11.72
N ASP A 81 5.29 -6.85 10.75
CA ASP A 81 3.87 -6.50 10.73
C ASP A 81 3.12 -7.02 11.96
N ALA A 82 3.55 -8.18 12.50
CA ALA A 82 2.92 -8.78 13.67
C ALA A 82 3.18 -7.99 14.96
N GLN A 83 4.29 -7.26 15.03
CA GLN A 83 4.64 -6.43 16.17
C GLN A 83 4.10 -4.98 16.07
N MET A 84 3.68 -4.54 14.88
CA MET A 84 3.16 -3.18 14.70
C MET A 84 1.92 -2.95 15.56
N THR A 85 2.01 -1.95 16.42
CA THR A 85 0.86 -1.52 17.24
C THR A 85 -0.09 -0.62 16.44
N LYS A 86 -1.31 -0.47 16.95
CA LYS A 86 -2.26 0.49 16.37
C LYS A 86 -1.71 1.92 16.38
N ALA A 87 -1.00 2.29 17.45
CA ALA A 87 -0.38 3.62 17.57
C ALA A 87 0.72 3.86 16.52
N ASP A 88 1.58 2.86 16.26
CA ASP A 88 2.60 2.96 15.22
C ASP A 88 1.98 3.18 13.84
N LEU A 89 0.95 2.40 13.51
CA LEU A 89 0.26 2.50 12.23
C LEU A 89 -0.50 3.84 12.07
N GLN A 90 -1.09 4.36 13.15
CA GLN A 90 -1.70 5.69 13.16
C GLN A 90 -0.64 6.79 12.96
N HIS A 91 0.51 6.67 13.61
CA HIS A 91 1.62 7.57 13.42
C HIS A 91 2.13 7.52 11.96
N TRP A 92 2.33 6.32 11.42
CA TRP A 92 2.81 6.14 10.06
C TRP A 92 1.85 6.70 9.02
N VAL A 93 0.55 6.46 9.15
CA VAL A 93 -0.43 6.98 8.18
C VAL A 93 -0.53 8.51 8.23
N ALA A 94 -0.42 9.10 9.41
CA ALA A 94 -0.42 10.56 9.57
C ALA A 94 0.83 11.21 8.96
N ALA A 95 1.99 10.55 9.04
CA ALA A 95 3.26 11.02 8.47
C ALA A 95 3.42 10.69 6.98
N ALA A 96 2.56 9.85 6.38
CA ALA A 96 2.59 9.47 4.97
C ALA A 96 2.18 10.62 4.06
N TYR A 97 3.14 11.39 3.57
CA TYR A 97 2.95 12.65 2.86
C TYR A 97 2.79 12.53 1.33
N CYS A 98 2.93 11.34 0.77
CA CYS A 98 2.83 11.12 -0.67
C CYS A 98 2.15 9.78 -1.01
N PRO A 99 1.64 9.63 -2.25
CA PRO A 99 0.95 8.41 -2.68
C PRO A 99 1.78 7.12 -2.55
N GLY A 100 3.08 7.17 -2.68
CA GLY A 100 3.97 6.01 -2.49
C GLY A 100 3.93 5.47 -1.06
N LEU A 101 3.90 6.35 -0.06
CA LEU A 101 3.81 5.97 1.34
C LEU A 101 2.38 5.58 1.73
N SER A 102 1.40 6.42 1.40
CA SER A 102 0.00 6.21 1.79
C SER A 102 -0.71 5.14 0.96
N GLY A 103 -0.32 4.93 -0.30
CA GLY A 103 -0.95 3.92 -1.18
C GLY A 103 -0.23 2.57 -1.20
N TRP A 104 0.97 2.49 -0.65
CA TRP A 104 1.77 1.27 -0.70
C TRP A 104 2.45 0.93 0.64
N THR A 105 3.37 1.76 1.13
CA THR A 105 4.20 1.43 2.30
C THR A 105 3.34 1.14 3.54
N VAL A 106 2.53 2.10 3.97
CA VAL A 106 1.67 1.95 5.16
C VAL A 106 0.62 0.86 4.97
N PRO A 107 -0.12 0.80 3.84
CA PRO A 107 -1.15 -0.21 3.64
C PRO A 107 -0.65 -1.65 3.67
N THR A 108 0.54 -1.93 3.13
CA THR A 108 1.06 -3.30 3.10
C THR A 108 1.46 -3.78 4.49
N VAL A 109 2.00 -2.90 5.33
CA VAL A 109 2.32 -3.19 6.73
C VAL A 109 1.05 -3.34 7.55
N ALA A 110 0.10 -2.41 7.41
CA ALA A 110 -1.19 -2.47 8.11
C ALA A 110 -1.96 -3.76 7.76
N ALA A 111 -2.00 -4.15 6.47
CA ALA A 111 -2.66 -5.38 6.04
C ALA A 111 -2.03 -6.66 6.60
N GLY A 112 -0.72 -6.65 6.88
CA GLY A 112 0.00 -7.75 7.54
C GLY A 112 -0.24 -7.81 9.05
N SER A 113 -0.59 -6.68 9.67
CA SER A 113 -0.79 -6.55 11.11
C SER A 113 -2.16 -7.09 11.57
N PRO A 114 -2.33 -7.32 12.89
CA PRO A 114 -3.65 -7.65 13.45
C PRO A 114 -4.66 -6.50 13.38
N HIS A 115 -4.22 -5.26 13.13
CA HIS A 115 -5.04 -4.05 13.17
C HIS A 115 -5.56 -3.61 11.79
N GLY A 116 -5.09 -4.24 10.71
CA GLY A 116 -5.33 -3.75 9.34
C GLY A 116 -6.81 -3.65 8.95
N TRP A 117 -7.68 -4.56 9.42
CA TRP A 117 -9.10 -4.49 9.13
C TRP A 117 -9.77 -3.28 9.80
N GLU A 118 -9.53 -3.11 11.08
CA GLU A 118 -10.08 -1.99 11.86
C GLU A 118 -9.60 -0.65 11.32
N LEU A 119 -8.27 -0.51 11.15
CA LEU A 119 -7.66 0.72 10.65
C LEU A 119 -8.06 1.02 9.20
N GLY A 120 -8.12 0.01 8.35
CA GLY A 120 -8.59 0.20 6.98
C GLY A 120 -10.00 0.80 6.93
N LEU A 121 -10.92 0.28 7.75
CA LEU A 121 -12.29 0.82 7.86
C LEU A 121 -12.33 2.22 8.47
N GLU A 122 -11.50 2.52 9.44
CA GLU A 122 -11.39 3.85 10.05
C GLU A 122 -10.84 4.88 9.05
N TRP A 123 -9.76 4.54 8.35
CA TRP A 123 -9.07 5.45 7.44
C TRP A 123 -9.86 5.81 6.19
N ILE A 124 -10.72 4.92 5.66
CA ILE A 124 -11.57 5.26 4.49
C ILE A 124 -12.59 6.36 4.80
N ASP A 125 -12.84 6.67 6.06
CA ASP A 125 -13.76 7.74 6.49
C ASP A 125 -13.02 9.07 6.78
N SER A 126 -11.68 9.09 6.65
CA SER A 126 -10.87 10.27 6.89
C SER A 126 -11.13 11.37 5.86
N GLN A 127 -11.21 12.62 6.35
CA GLN A 127 -11.28 13.81 5.51
C GLN A 127 -9.92 14.18 4.89
N THR A 128 -8.82 13.59 5.39
CA THR A 128 -7.48 13.74 4.82
C THR A 128 -7.31 12.76 3.66
N PRO A 129 -7.17 13.23 2.39
CA PRO A 129 -7.19 12.34 1.24
C PRO A 129 -6.12 11.23 1.27
N LEU A 130 -4.90 11.52 1.76
CA LEU A 130 -3.84 10.52 1.84
C LEU A 130 -4.13 9.43 2.88
N ILE A 131 -4.85 9.75 3.97
CA ILE A 131 -5.29 8.74 4.95
C ILE A 131 -6.40 7.88 4.35
N ALA A 132 -7.37 8.49 3.64
CA ALA A 132 -8.39 7.72 2.92
C ALA A 132 -7.80 6.81 1.83
N VAL A 133 -6.78 7.28 1.11
CA VAL A 133 -5.96 6.46 0.18
C VAL A 133 -5.39 5.24 0.90
N ALA A 134 -4.78 5.43 2.09
CA ALA A 134 -4.22 4.32 2.87
C ALA A 134 -5.29 3.34 3.31
N GLY A 135 -6.47 3.81 3.69
CA GLY A 135 -7.60 2.97 4.07
C GLY A 135 -8.03 2.01 2.94
N TRP A 136 -8.33 2.54 1.77
CA TRP A 136 -8.73 1.73 0.62
C TRP A 136 -7.62 0.77 0.17
N ALA A 137 -6.36 1.22 0.17
CA ALA A 137 -5.22 0.38 -0.17
C ALA A 137 -4.97 -0.73 0.86
N THR A 138 -5.20 -0.47 2.17
CA THR A 138 -5.12 -1.48 3.23
C THR A 138 -6.16 -2.58 3.04
N LEU A 139 -7.42 -2.20 2.79
CA LEU A 139 -8.49 -3.16 2.54
C LEU A 139 -8.23 -3.99 1.28
N ALA A 140 -7.73 -3.37 0.19
CA ALA A 140 -7.35 -4.07 -1.03
C ALA A 140 -6.19 -5.06 -0.79
N SER A 141 -5.20 -4.67 0.01
CA SER A 141 -4.08 -5.54 0.41
C SER A 141 -4.54 -6.71 1.27
N LEU A 142 -5.43 -6.45 2.24
CA LEU A 142 -6.01 -7.48 3.12
C LEU A 142 -6.73 -8.58 2.34
N VAL A 143 -7.64 -8.23 1.43
CA VAL A 143 -8.38 -9.23 0.65
C VAL A 143 -7.46 -10.04 -0.27
N SER A 144 -6.28 -9.50 -0.61
CA SER A 144 -5.30 -10.20 -1.44
C SER A 144 -4.54 -11.30 -0.69
N VAL A 145 -4.45 -11.24 0.65
CA VAL A 145 -3.63 -12.17 1.46
C VAL A 145 -4.45 -13.01 2.43
N LYS A 146 -5.56 -12.50 2.99
CA LYS A 146 -6.38 -13.24 3.95
C LYS A 146 -7.25 -14.28 3.25
N ALA A 147 -7.40 -15.45 3.87
CA ALA A 147 -8.36 -16.44 3.39
C ALA A 147 -9.80 -15.90 3.47
N ASP A 148 -10.68 -16.34 2.57
CA ASP A 148 -12.07 -15.85 2.53
C ASP A 148 -12.82 -16.11 3.86
N SER A 149 -12.48 -17.20 4.56
CA SER A 149 -13.03 -17.51 5.89
C SER A 149 -12.64 -16.50 6.99
N GLN A 150 -11.63 -15.68 6.75
CA GLN A 150 -11.16 -14.63 7.66
C GLN A 150 -11.69 -13.23 7.27
N LEU A 151 -12.45 -13.14 6.18
CA LEU A 151 -12.98 -11.87 5.66
C LEU A 151 -14.46 -11.71 6.01
N ASN A 152 -14.86 -10.50 6.34
CA ASN A 152 -16.28 -10.15 6.48
C ASN A 152 -16.88 -9.86 5.09
N LEU A 153 -17.40 -10.90 4.42
CA LEU A 153 -17.93 -10.81 3.06
C LEU A 153 -19.12 -9.84 2.95
N LEU A 154 -19.96 -9.77 3.99
CA LEU A 154 -21.07 -8.81 4.03
C LEU A 154 -20.54 -7.36 4.02
N LYS A 155 -19.54 -7.08 4.84
CA LYS A 155 -18.92 -5.74 4.87
C LYS A 155 -18.22 -5.42 3.56
N LEU A 156 -17.53 -6.38 2.92
CA LEU A 156 -16.94 -6.17 1.60
C LEU A 156 -17.99 -5.85 0.53
N THR A 157 -19.15 -6.51 0.57
CA THR A 157 -20.27 -6.21 -0.33
C THR A 157 -20.82 -4.79 -0.09
N GLN A 158 -20.93 -4.36 1.16
CA GLN A 158 -21.35 -3.00 1.51
C GLN A 158 -20.30 -1.96 1.00
N LEU A 159 -19.00 -2.28 1.09
CA LEU A 159 -17.94 -1.41 0.60
C LEU A 159 -17.93 -1.32 -0.93
N LEU A 160 -18.20 -2.42 -1.65
CA LEU A 160 -18.37 -2.37 -3.11
C LEU A 160 -19.54 -1.46 -3.50
N ARG A 161 -20.66 -1.52 -2.77
CA ARG A 161 -21.79 -0.62 -2.98
C ARG A 161 -21.42 0.83 -2.69
N ARG A 162 -20.74 1.10 -1.56
CA ARG A 162 -20.23 2.45 -1.24
C ARG A 162 -19.35 2.98 -2.37
N VAL A 163 -18.43 2.17 -2.90
CA VAL A 163 -17.59 2.57 -4.03
C VAL A 163 -18.45 2.91 -5.25
N GLN A 164 -19.43 2.07 -5.58
CA GLN A 164 -20.35 2.33 -6.69
C GLN A 164 -21.05 3.69 -6.56
N ASP A 165 -21.46 4.05 -5.36
CA ASP A 165 -22.26 5.23 -5.11
C ASP A 165 -21.41 6.51 -5.03
N THR A 166 -20.11 6.42 -4.70
CA THR A 166 -19.29 7.61 -4.35
C THR A 166 -17.98 7.79 -5.12
N ILE A 167 -17.57 6.82 -5.94
CA ILE A 167 -16.24 6.84 -6.58
C ILE A 167 -16.01 8.07 -7.46
N HIS A 168 -17.02 8.52 -8.21
CA HIS A 168 -16.87 9.64 -9.14
C HIS A 168 -16.78 11.01 -8.43
N GLU A 169 -17.23 11.09 -7.18
CA GLU A 169 -17.16 12.31 -6.36
C GLU A 169 -15.88 12.34 -5.50
N ALA A 170 -15.21 11.20 -5.37
CA ALA A 170 -14.00 11.10 -4.55
C ALA A 170 -12.81 11.86 -5.17
N PRO A 171 -11.90 12.41 -4.35
CA PRO A 171 -10.63 12.97 -4.83
C PRO A 171 -9.83 11.95 -5.67
N ASP A 172 -9.10 12.41 -6.69
CA ASP A 172 -8.47 11.55 -7.69
C ASP A 172 -7.66 10.37 -7.10
N ARG A 173 -6.80 10.62 -6.12
CA ARG A 173 -5.99 9.56 -5.51
C ARG A 173 -6.83 8.58 -4.70
N VAL A 174 -7.90 9.03 -4.05
CA VAL A 174 -8.86 8.17 -3.35
C VAL A 174 -9.64 7.34 -4.37
N ARG A 175 -10.12 7.97 -5.44
CA ARG A 175 -10.81 7.33 -6.57
C ARG A 175 -9.98 6.21 -7.18
N TYR A 176 -8.68 6.46 -7.39
CA TYR A 176 -7.74 5.45 -7.88
C TYR A 176 -7.67 4.23 -6.96
N GLN A 177 -7.60 4.44 -5.64
CA GLN A 177 -7.55 3.33 -4.68
C GLN A 177 -8.90 2.61 -4.52
N MET A 178 -10.01 3.34 -4.60
CA MET A 178 -11.35 2.72 -4.63
C MET A 178 -11.49 1.79 -5.84
N ASN A 179 -11.02 2.20 -7.01
CA ASN A 179 -10.96 1.35 -8.21
C ASN A 179 -10.06 0.13 -7.99
N GLY A 180 -8.89 0.33 -7.36
CA GLY A 180 -7.99 -0.77 -6.97
C GLY A 180 -8.63 -1.76 -5.99
N PHE A 181 -9.48 -1.28 -5.08
CA PHE A 181 -10.23 -2.13 -4.14
C PHE A 181 -11.23 -3.02 -4.88
N ILE A 182 -11.99 -2.49 -5.86
CA ILE A 182 -12.90 -3.32 -6.70
C ILE A 182 -12.11 -4.44 -7.38
N ILE A 183 -10.96 -4.08 -8.00
CA ILE A 183 -10.09 -5.04 -8.67
C ILE A 183 -9.62 -6.12 -7.70
N ALA A 184 -9.17 -5.73 -6.51
CA ALA A 184 -8.69 -6.67 -5.50
C ALA A 184 -9.78 -7.61 -5.02
N VAL A 185 -10.96 -7.09 -4.68
CA VAL A 185 -12.10 -7.95 -4.29
C VAL A 185 -12.48 -8.91 -5.41
N GLY A 186 -12.60 -8.42 -6.64
CA GLY A 186 -12.97 -9.23 -7.80
C GLY A 186 -11.98 -10.34 -8.14
N ILE A 187 -10.68 -10.10 -7.91
CA ILE A 187 -9.62 -11.07 -8.19
C ILE A 187 -9.45 -12.07 -7.05
N TYR A 188 -9.44 -11.60 -5.79
CA TYR A 188 -8.99 -12.40 -4.66
C TYR A 188 -10.10 -13.01 -3.82
N VAL A 189 -11.36 -12.55 -3.95
CA VAL A 189 -12.51 -13.06 -3.18
C VAL A 189 -13.48 -13.72 -4.15
N SER A 190 -13.33 -15.01 -4.38
CA SER A 190 -14.06 -15.76 -5.42
C SER A 190 -15.59 -15.62 -5.33
N SER A 191 -16.13 -15.61 -4.11
CA SER A 191 -17.57 -15.45 -3.87
C SER A 191 -18.11 -14.06 -4.21
N LEU A 192 -17.24 -13.04 -4.33
CA LEU A 192 -17.60 -11.66 -4.65
C LEU A 192 -17.19 -11.23 -6.06
N THR A 193 -16.54 -12.10 -6.86
CA THR A 193 -16.09 -11.76 -8.22
C THR A 193 -17.23 -11.22 -9.09
N THR A 194 -18.39 -11.90 -9.11
CA THR A 194 -19.56 -11.45 -9.88
C THR A 194 -20.07 -10.09 -9.40
N THR A 195 -20.13 -9.88 -8.09
CA THR A 195 -20.55 -8.60 -7.51
C THR A 195 -19.56 -7.47 -7.89
N ALA A 196 -18.26 -7.74 -7.82
CA ALA A 196 -17.25 -6.77 -8.20
C ALA A 196 -17.29 -6.42 -9.70
N LEU A 197 -17.53 -7.39 -10.59
CA LEU A 197 -17.75 -7.18 -12.02
C LEU A 197 -18.97 -6.30 -12.28
N GLN A 198 -20.09 -6.59 -11.64
CA GLN A 198 -21.32 -5.78 -11.74
C GLN A 198 -21.11 -4.36 -11.23
N THR A 199 -20.35 -4.20 -10.12
CA THR A 199 -19.97 -2.89 -9.61
C THR A 199 -19.11 -2.15 -10.65
N ALA A 200 -18.10 -2.80 -11.23
CA ALA A 200 -17.24 -2.21 -12.25
C ALA A 200 -18.01 -1.79 -13.52
N GLU A 201 -18.99 -2.58 -13.95
CA GLU A 201 -19.86 -2.24 -15.08
C GLU A 201 -20.72 -1.01 -14.80
N ARG A 202 -21.31 -0.91 -13.60
CA ARG A 202 -22.18 0.22 -13.21
C ARG A 202 -21.43 1.53 -13.07
N ILE A 203 -20.22 1.52 -12.53
CA ILE A 203 -19.40 2.73 -12.40
C ILE A 203 -18.80 3.16 -13.74
N GLY A 204 -18.65 2.24 -14.69
CA GLY A 204 -18.02 2.53 -15.99
C GLY A 204 -16.55 2.95 -15.88
N PRO A 205 -16.01 3.68 -16.87
CA PRO A 205 -14.62 4.13 -16.87
C PRO A 205 -14.30 5.09 -15.73
N VAL A 206 -13.29 4.75 -14.93
CA VAL A 206 -12.79 5.59 -13.83
C VAL A 206 -11.58 6.38 -14.32
N LYS A 207 -11.64 7.70 -14.22
CA LYS A 207 -10.53 8.60 -14.55
C LYS A 207 -10.05 9.28 -13.28
N ALA A 208 -8.74 9.26 -13.04
CA ALA A 208 -8.11 9.97 -11.94
C ALA A 208 -6.86 10.70 -12.45
N ASP A 209 -6.72 11.97 -12.08
CA ASP A 209 -5.46 12.68 -12.29
C ASP A 209 -4.43 12.21 -11.27
N LEU A 210 -3.40 11.53 -11.78
CA LEU A 210 -2.32 10.98 -10.97
C LEU A 210 -1.07 11.87 -10.95
N GLY A 211 -1.18 13.08 -11.49
CA GLY A 211 -0.09 14.04 -11.62
C GLY A 211 0.69 13.87 -12.92
N ASN A 212 1.80 14.58 -13.04
CA ASN A 212 2.62 14.63 -14.26
C ASN A 212 3.47 13.35 -14.44
N ASN A 213 2.80 12.23 -14.69
CA ASN A 213 3.43 10.93 -14.92
C ASN A 213 2.60 10.09 -15.91
N ALA A 214 3.15 8.96 -16.36
CA ALA A 214 2.51 8.07 -17.33
C ALA A 214 1.48 7.10 -16.71
N CYS A 215 1.20 7.19 -15.40
CA CYS A 215 0.27 6.30 -14.74
C CYS A 215 -1.16 6.56 -15.21
N GLN A 216 -1.90 5.47 -15.46
CA GLN A 216 -3.31 5.52 -15.83
C GLN A 216 -4.13 4.70 -14.85
N THR A 217 -5.39 5.07 -14.66
CA THR A 217 -6.33 4.26 -13.90
C THR A 217 -6.70 3.01 -14.71
N PRO A 218 -6.43 1.79 -14.21
CA PRO A 218 -6.77 0.58 -14.94
C PRO A 218 -8.30 0.40 -15.02
N SER A 219 -8.80 -0.20 -16.10
CA SER A 219 -10.17 -0.69 -16.14
C SER A 219 -10.34 -1.81 -15.12
N ALA A 220 -11.25 -1.63 -14.16
CA ALA A 220 -11.54 -2.66 -13.15
C ALA A 220 -12.14 -3.90 -13.83
N LEU A 221 -13.06 -3.69 -14.76
CA LEU A 221 -13.71 -4.76 -15.51
C LEU A 221 -12.70 -5.64 -16.26
N ASP A 222 -11.82 -5.01 -17.06
CA ASP A 222 -10.84 -5.74 -17.85
C ASP A 222 -9.78 -6.42 -16.98
N SER A 223 -9.39 -5.78 -15.88
CA SER A 223 -8.43 -6.34 -14.93
C SER A 223 -8.94 -7.63 -14.29
N ILE A 224 -10.21 -7.65 -13.87
CA ILE A 224 -10.83 -8.84 -13.26
C ILE A 224 -11.05 -9.93 -14.32
N ARG A 225 -11.59 -9.59 -15.51
CA ARG A 225 -11.81 -10.53 -16.61
C ARG A 225 -10.52 -11.23 -17.05
N LYS A 226 -9.44 -10.48 -17.20
CA LYS A 226 -8.12 -11.01 -17.55
C LYS A 226 -7.61 -12.09 -16.56
N VAL A 227 -7.88 -11.90 -15.24
CA VAL A 227 -7.52 -12.91 -14.23
C VAL A 227 -8.48 -14.09 -14.25
N GLN A 228 -9.75 -13.85 -14.54
CA GLN A 228 -10.77 -14.89 -14.72
C GLN A 228 -10.43 -15.80 -15.90
N GLU A 229 -10.05 -15.24 -17.06
CA GLU A 229 -9.61 -15.97 -18.22
C GLU A 229 -8.36 -16.84 -17.95
N ARG A 230 -7.47 -16.39 -17.06
CA ARG A 230 -6.31 -17.18 -16.62
C ARG A 230 -6.65 -18.30 -15.63
N GLY A 231 -7.89 -18.37 -15.15
CA GLY A 231 -8.33 -19.38 -14.16
C GLY A 231 -7.69 -19.22 -12.79
N THR A 232 -7.30 -18.01 -12.41
CA THR A 232 -6.56 -17.74 -11.15
C THR A 232 -7.33 -16.88 -10.14
N ILE A 233 -8.63 -16.72 -10.33
CA ILE A 233 -9.52 -16.07 -9.35
C ILE A 233 -9.44 -16.78 -8.00
N GLY A 234 -9.38 -16.01 -6.92
CA GLY A 234 -9.30 -16.49 -5.54
C GLY A 234 -7.90 -16.92 -5.10
N LYS A 235 -6.90 -16.91 -5.99
CA LYS A 235 -5.52 -17.27 -5.63
C LYS A 235 -4.88 -16.17 -4.81
N LYS A 236 -4.81 -16.38 -3.48
CA LYS A 236 -4.22 -15.42 -2.54
C LYS A 236 -2.72 -15.25 -2.72
N ARG A 237 -2.23 -14.05 -2.41
CA ARG A 237 -0.80 -13.76 -2.31
C ARG A 237 -0.26 -14.32 -0.98
N LYS A 238 1.02 -14.64 -0.94
CA LYS A 238 1.67 -15.15 0.28
C LYS A 238 1.85 -14.06 1.36
N LYS A 239 2.05 -12.81 0.93
CA LYS A 239 2.23 -11.65 1.81
C LYS A 239 1.77 -10.38 1.09
N ALA A 240 1.44 -9.33 1.85
CA ALA A 240 1.04 -8.03 1.31
C ALA A 240 2.22 -7.27 0.70
N LYS A 241 3.40 -7.37 1.32
CA LYS A 241 4.66 -6.80 0.81
C LYS A 241 5.19 -7.57 -0.40
N CYS A 242 5.86 -6.89 -1.31
CA CYS A 242 6.55 -7.49 -2.46
C CYS A 242 8.03 -7.68 -2.18
#